data_e9a60115713b70403a2da1f3d75357ab
#
_entry.id   e9a60115713b70403a2da1f3d75357ab
#
_cell.length_a   1.000
_cell.length_b   1.000
_cell.length_c   1.000
_cell.angle_alpha   90.00
_cell.angle_beta   90.00
_cell.angle_gamma   90.00
#
_symmetry.space_group_name_H-M   'P 1'
#
loop_
_entity.id
_entity.type
_entity.pdbx_description
1 polymer ?
#
loop_
_entity_poly.entity_id
_entity_poly.type
_entity_poly.pdbx_seq_one_letter_code
_entity_poly.pdbx_strand_id
1 'polypeptide(L)'
;MTTNRQDSSYTEGALFTKAISDFFTTKFLILTSAPFIITMILAFGFLYYLSGEFFDMLNVAAQAAQNPDAAQAQSELAQFAKEYPIMAAILGSFVFKAVAGALFYIIGGGFAVLTSVILAVVIVGFFTPCIVAEVQKRHYPDIERKATVPMWDYILFMLKQFTLFLLFFFVSLPFYFIPLVNLVAVNAPFYFLFHTLLTRDVAGEILDKKEMKSLFKKAKWRIVTTTFILYLLSLIPGVGLLGQVFFVIVLAHQFFKEASRLRSSR
;
A
#
# COMPACT_ATOMS: atom_id res chain seq x y z
N MET A 1 38.28 13.42 -30.30
CA MET A 1 37.53 13.03 -29.11
C MET A 1 36.27 13.88 -29.04
N THR A 2 35.20 13.43 -29.66
CA THR A 2 33.88 14.09 -29.67
C THR A 2 33.07 13.55 -28.52
N THR A 3 33.09 14.27 -27.39
CA THR A 3 32.20 14.02 -26.27
C THR A 3 30.77 14.26 -26.73
N ASN A 4 30.07 13.17 -26.96
CA ASN A 4 28.65 13.13 -27.26
C ASN A 4 27.88 13.70 -26.06
N ARG A 5 27.56 15.01 -26.12
CA ARG A 5 26.55 15.63 -25.26
C ARG A 5 25.21 14.96 -25.56
N GLN A 6 24.95 13.83 -24.91
CA GLN A 6 23.61 13.28 -24.91
C GLN A 6 22.66 14.30 -24.29
N ASP A 7 21.83 14.79 -25.15
CA ASP A 7 20.86 15.86 -24.99
C ASP A 7 20.09 15.80 -23.66
N SER A 8 20.16 16.89 -22.92
CA SER A 8 19.46 17.12 -21.66
C SER A 8 17.96 17.39 -21.82
N SER A 9 17.39 17.12 -22.98
CA SER A 9 15.99 17.44 -23.32
C SER A 9 15.05 16.23 -23.33
N TYR A 10 15.26 15.23 -22.46
CA TYR A 10 14.19 14.29 -22.21
C TYR A 10 13.06 15.01 -21.46
N THR A 11 11.96 15.30 -22.18
CA THR A 11 10.71 15.78 -21.62
C THR A 11 10.23 14.81 -20.52
N GLU A 12 9.47 15.30 -19.55
CA GLU A 12 8.89 14.45 -18.49
C GLU A 12 8.14 13.25 -19.07
N GLY A 13 7.50 13.42 -20.24
CA GLY A 13 6.86 12.34 -20.99
C GLY A 13 7.80 11.18 -21.34
N ALA A 14 9.06 11.45 -21.67
CA ALA A 14 10.03 10.39 -21.98
C ALA A 14 10.41 9.56 -20.74
N LEU A 15 10.38 10.16 -19.53
CA LEU A 15 10.59 9.42 -18.27
C LEU A 15 9.43 8.46 -17.97
N PHE A 16 8.19 8.93 -18.19
CA PHE A 16 7.00 8.09 -18.02
C PHE A 16 6.97 6.95 -19.03
N THR A 17 7.28 7.21 -20.31
CA THR A 17 7.33 6.17 -21.35
C THR A 17 8.37 5.09 -21.00
N LYS A 18 9.55 5.52 -20.52
CA LYS A 18 10.60 4.59 -20.12
C LYS A 18 10.19 3.77 -18.88
N ALA A 19 9.57 4.42 -17.90
CA ALA A 19 9.06 3.74 -16.71
C ALA A 19 7.95 2.74 -17.05
N ILE A 20 7.06 3.06 -18.00
CA ILE A 20 6.03 2.14 -18.50
C ILE A 20 6.70 0.91 -19.14
N SER A 21 7.67 1.12 -20.04
CA SER A 21 8.40 0.03 -20.68
C SER A 21 9.10 -0.88 -19.67
N ASP A 22 9.74 -0.30 -18.64
CA ASP A 22 10.37 -1.07 -17.57
C ASP A 22 9.34 -1.84 -16.74
N PHE A 23 8.24 -1.20 -16.35
CA PHE A 23 7.19 -1.80 -15.53
C PHE A 23 6.63 -3.09 -16.15
N PHE A 24 6.44 -3.12 -17.45
CA PHE A 24 5.94 -4.30 -18.16
C PHE A 24 6.99 -5.40 -18.39
N THR A 25 8.20 -5.26 -17.84
CA THR A 25 9.15 -6.38 -17.89
C THR A 25 8.81 -7.43 -16.84
N THR A 26 9.08 -8.69 -17.14
CA THR A 26 8.76 -9.85 -16.28
C THR A 26 9.22 -9.65 -14.84
N LYS A 27 10.41 -9.06 -14.64
CA LYS A 27 10.97 -8.86 -13.30
C LYS A 27 10.15 -7.89 -12.46
N PHE A 28 9.75 -6.75 -13.03
CA PHE A 28 8.95 -5.78 -12.30
C PHE A 28 7.49 -6.22 -12.14
N LEU A 29 6.94 -6.96 -13.11
CA LEU A 29 5.62 -7.56 -12.96
C LEU A 29 5.59 -8.58 -11.82
N ILE A 30 6.63 -9.43 -11.69
CA ILE A 30 6.74 -10.35 -10.56
C ILE A 30 6.87 -9.59 -9.24
N LEU A 31 7.72 -8.56 -9.16
CA LEU A 31 7.87 -7.72 -7.97
C LEU A 31 6.57 -7.02 -7.55
N THR A 32 5.70 -6.71 -8.51
CA THR A 32 4.40 -6.09 -8.26
C THR A 32 3.36 -7.11 -7.81
N SER A 33 3.24 -8.25 -8.51
CA SER A 33 2.14 -9.20 -8.33
C SER A 33 2.41 -10.22 -7.23
N ALA A 34 3.66 -10.66 -7.05
CA ALA A 34 3.99 -11.70 -6.08
C ALA A 34 3.61 -11.35 -4.63
N PRO A 35 3.92 -10.15 -4.09
CA PRO A 35 3.49 -9.78 -2.74
C PRO A 35 1.98 -9.82 -2.58
N PHE A 36 1.23 -9.31 -3.57
CA PHE A 36 -0.23 -9.31 -3.54
C PHE A 36 -0.81 -10.72 -3.59
N ILE A 37 -0.31 -11.58 -4.48
CA ILE A 37 -0.78 -12.96 -4.60
C ILE A 37 -0.49 -13.73 -3.31
N ILE A 38 0.72 -13.60 -2.75
CA ILE A 38 1.10 -14.29 -1.52
C ILE A 38 0.22 -13.84 -0.35
N THR A 39 0.04 -12.54 -0.17
CA THR A 39 -0.79 -12.01 0.93
C THR A 39 -2.26 -12.38 0.75
N MET A 40 -2.74 -12.44 -0.49
CA MET A 40 -4.11 -12.89 -0.80
C MET A 40 -4.31 -14.36 -0.46
N ILE A 41 -3.37 -15.24 -0.84
CA ILE A 41 -3.44 -16.67 -0.49
C ILE A 41 -3.44 -16.85 1.04
N LEU A 42 -2.56 -16.14 1.76
CA LEU A 42 -2.50 -16.21 3.22
C LEU A 42 -3.80 -15.69 3.87
N ALA A 43 -4.34 -14.57 3.41
CA ALA A 43 -5.56 -13.98 3.97
C ALA A 43 -6.79 -14.86 3.70
N PHE A 44 -6.94 -15.41 2.49
CA PHE A 44 -8.03 -16.34 2.19
C PHE A 44 -7.84 -17.70 2.87
N GLY A 45 -6.62 -18.19 3.02
CA GLY A 45 -6.30 -19.39 3.80
C GLY A 45 -6.71 -19.22 5.28
N PHE A 46 -6.42 -18.04 5.85
CA PHE A 46 -6.83 -17.70 7.21
C PHE A 46 -8.36 -17.57 7.33
N LEU A 47 -9.03 -16.94 6.36
CA LEU A 47 -10.48 -16.85 6.30
C LEU A 47 -11.12 -18.25 6.21
N TYR A 48 -10.54 -19.15 5.43
CA TYR A 48 -10.99 -20.53 5.33
C TYR A 48 -10.86 -21.26 6.67
N TYR A 49 -9.76 -21.10 7.37
CA TYR A 49 -9.59 -21.65 8.72
C TYR A 49 -10.65 -21.10 9.69
N LEU A 50 -10.85 -19.78 9.72
CA LEU A 50 -11.86 -19.14 10.56
C LEU A 50 -13.28 -19.60 10.19
N SER A 51 -13.55 -19.95 8.93
CA SER A 51 -14.85 -20.44 8.52
C SER A 51 -15.20 -21.78 9.19
N GLY A 52 -14.21 -22.67 9.38
CA GLY A 52 -14.38 -23.91 10.13
C GLY A 52 -14.91 -23.64 11.54
N GLU A 53 -14.19 -22.82 12.31
CA GLU A 53 -14.57 -22.44 13.68
C GLU A 53 -15.97 -21.78 13.73
N PHE A 54 -16.26 -20.89 12.75
CA PHE A 54 -17.54 -20.21 12.67
C PHE A 54 -18.70 -21.20 12.44
N PHE A 55 -18.57 -22.14 11.51
CA PHE A 55 -19.61 -23.12 11.24
C PHE A 55 -19.74 -24.16 12.36
N ASP A 56 -18.66 -24.53 13.02
CA ASP A 56 -18.69 -25.40 14.19
C ASP A 56 -19.45 -24.74 15.34
N MET A 57 -19.21 -23.44 15.60
CA MET A 57 -19.99 -22.68 16.58
C MET A 57 -21.50 -22.68 16.26
N LEU A 58 -21.86 -22.47 14.98
CA LEU A 58 -23.27 -22.52 14.56
C LEU A 58 -23.88 -23.92 14.68
N ASN A 59 -23.09 -24.97 14.47
CA ASN A 59 -23.56 -26.36 14.63
C ASN A 59 -23.77 -26.71 16.11
N VAL A 60 -22.88 -26.30 17.00
CA VAL A 60 -23.01 -26.45 18.45
C VAL A 60 -24.29 -25.73 18.95
N ALA A 61 -24.50 -24.48 18.50
CA ALA A 61 -25.72 -23.76 18.83
C ALA A 61 -27.02 -24.48 18.35
N ALA A 62 -26.98 -25.05 17.15
CA ALA A 62 -28.09 -25.82 16.61
C ALA A 62 -28.37 -27.11 17.40
N GLN A 63 -27.33 -27.84 17.79
CA GLN A 63 -27.45 -29.05 18.60
C GLN A 63 -27.99 -28.72 20.01
N ALA A 64 -27.52 -27.64 20.62
CA ALA A 64 -28.00 -27.15 21.89
C ALA A 64 -29.50 -26.78 21.84
N ALA A 65 -29.96 -26.20 20.73
CA ALA A 65 -31.38 -25.88 20.51
C ALA A 65 -32.27 -27.13 20.39
N GLN A 66 -31.75 -28.20 19.76
CA GLN A 66 -32.51 -29.45 19.57
C GLN A 66 -32.53 -30.35 20.80
N ASN A 67 -31.43 -30.42 21.55
CA ASN A 67 -31.27 -31.24 22.74
C ASN A 67 -30.51 -30.45 23.85
N PRO A 68 -31.20 -29.58 24.59
CA PRO A 68 -30.58 -28.74 25.61
C PRO A 68 -29.90 -29.52 26.75
N ASP A 69 -30.38 -30.77 26.99
CA ASP A 69 -29.83 -31.65 28.05
C ASP A 69 -28.65 -32.53 27.58
N ALA A 70 -28.55 -32.77 26.26
CA ALA A 70 -27.44 -33.53 25.66
C ALA A 70 -26.25 -32.63 25.27
N ALA A 71 -26.47 -31.33 25.11
CA ALA A 71 -25.38 -30.39 24.90
C ALA A 71 -24.52 -30.33 26.14
N GLN A 72 -23.21 -30.59 26.01
CA GLN A 72 -22.24 -30.56 27.12
C GLN A 72 -22.53 -29.34 28.02
N ALA A 73 -22.94 -29.61 29.25
CA ALA A 73 -23.58 -28.67 30.18
C ALA A 73 -22.71 -27.47 30.63
N GLN A 74 -21.54 -27.31 30.07
CA GLN A 74 -20.55 -26.30 30.41
C GLN A 74 -20.26 -25.26 29.32
N SER A 75 -20.84 -25.38 28.12
CA SER A 75 -20.66 -24.34 27.10
C SER A 75 -21.64 -23.18 27.30
N GLU A 76 -21.15 -21.95 27.20
CA GLU A 76 -21.98 -20.73 27.25
C GLU A 76 -23.11 -20.76 26.23
N LEU A 77 -22.91 -21.43 25.08
CA LEU A 77 -23.93 -21.64 24.05
C LEU A 77 -25.03 -22.56 24.46
N ALA A 78 -24.75 -23.61 25.27
CA ALA A 78 -25.78 -24.51 25.81
C ALA A 78 -26.65 -23.80 26.85
N GLN A 79 -26.04 -22.96 27.70
CA GLN A 79 -26.77 -22.12 28.66
C GLN A 79 -27.64 -21.10 27.92
N PHE A 80 -27.13 -20.42 26.90
CA PHE A 80 -27.88 -19.51 26.04
C PHE A 80 -29.07 -20.20 25.37
N ALA A 81 -28.88 -21.42 24.87
CA ALA A 81 -29.96 -22.18 24.23
C ALA A 81 -31.08 -22.56 25.19
N LYS A 82 -30.79 -22.84 26.45
CA LYS A 82 -31.76 -23.08 27.52
C LYS A 82 -32.55 -21.82 27.90
N GLU A 83 -31.85 -20.68 27.97
CA GLU A 83 -32.43 -19.40 28.34
C GLU A 83 -33.27 -18.80 27.19
N TYR A 84 -32.83 -18.99 25.94
CA TYR A 84 -33.45 -18.40 24.75
C TYR A 84 -33.75 -19.47 23.66
N PRO A 85 -34.69 -20.42 23.88
CA PRO A 85 -34.89 -21.56 23.00
C PRO A 85 -35.33 -21.17 21.57
N ILE A 86 -36.12 -20.11 21.43
CA ILE A 86 -36.57 -19.62 20.12
C ILE A 86 -35.38 -19.04 19.34
N MET A 87 -34.54 -18.29 20.00
CA MET A 87 -33.36 -17.70 19.37
C MET A 87 -32.35 -18.77 18.95
N ALA A 88 -32.15 -19.79 19.79
CA ALA A 88 -31.29 -20.92 19.47
C ALA A 88 -31.83 -21.73 18.27
N ALA A 89 -33.14 -21.93 18.20
CA ALA A 89 -33.80 -22.58 17.05
C ALA A 89 -33.62 -21.79 15.74
N ILE A 90 -33.69 -20.46 15.81
CA ILE A 90 -33.40 -19.58 14.65
C ILE A 90 -31.93 -19.70 14.23
N LEU A 91 -30.98 -19.60 15.17
CA LEU A 91 -29.56 -19.74 14.90
C LEU A 91 -29.20 -21.11 14.33
N GLY A 92 -29.90 -22.16 14.75
CA GLY A 92 -29.74 -23.53 14.26
C GLY A 92 -30.37 -23.79 12.91
N SER A 93 -31.24 -22.91 12.41
CA SER A 93 -31.99 -23.13 11.18
C SER A 93 -31.05 -23.11 9.95
N PHE A 94 -31.40 -23.91 8.93
CA PHE A 94 -30.67 -23.95 7.66
C PHE A 94 -30.62 -22.58 6.99
N VAL A 95 -31.73 -21.83 7.02
CA VAL A 95 -31.83 -20.51 6.40
C VAL A 95 -30.85 -19.53 7.09
N PHE A 96 -30.84 -19.51 8.43
CA PHE A 96 -29.91 -18.65 9.17
C PHE A 96 -28.45 -19.01 8.88
N LYS A 97 -28.10 -20.31 8.91
CA LYS A 97 -26.74 -20.78 8.59
C LYS A 97 -26.30 -20.37 7.18
N ALA A 98 -27.21 -20.49 6.20
CA ALA A 98 -26.94 -20.10 4.82
C ALA A 98 -26.70 -18.59 4.69
N VAL A 99 -27.54 -17.77 5.33
CA VAL A 99 -27.41 -16.30 5.32
C VAL A 99 -26.16 -15.85 6.08
N ALA A 100 -25.96 -16.39 7.29
CA ALA A 100 -24.80 -16.06 8.12
C ALA A 100 -23.49 -16.49 7.44
N GLY A 101 -23.45 -17.66 6.80
CA GLY A 101 -22.32 -18.12 6.02
C GLY A 101 -22.03 -17.23 4.81
N ALA A 102 -23.07 -16.83 4.07
CA ALA A 102 -22.92 -15.91 2.95
C ALA A 102 -22.36 -14.55 3.41
N LEU A 103 -22.90 -13.98 4.49
CA LEU A 103 -22.41 -12.74 5.07
C LEU A 103 -20.98 -12.89 5.59
N PHE A 104 -20.66 -14.00 6.24
CA PHE A 104 -19.29 -14.29 6.69
C PHE A 104 -18.28 -14.24 5.53
N TYR A 105 -18.60 -14.90 4.41
CA TYR A 105 -17.70 -14.90 3.25
C TYR A 105 -17.68 -13.56 2.50
N ILE A 106 -18.80 -12.83 2.44
CA ILE A 106 -18.83 -11.49 1.81
C ILE A 106 -18.01 -10.49 2.64
N ILE A 107 -18.28 -10.41 3.93
CA ILE A 107 -17.59 -9.45 4.82
C ILE A 107 -16.15 -9.89 5.05
N GLY A 108 -15.92 -11.15 5.40
CA GLY A 108 -14.60 -11.72 5.62
C GLY A 108 -13.73 -11.70 4.37
N GLY A 109 -14.31 -12.03 3.20
CA GLY A 109 -13.63 -11.94 1.91
C GLY A 109 -13.23 -10.50 1.56
N GLY A 110 -14.13 -9.53 1.80
CA GLY A 110 -13.80 -8.10 1.67
C GLY A 110 -12.65 -7.69 2.57
N PHE A 111 -12.68 -8.12 3.83
CA PHE A 111 -11.57 -7.89 4.78
C PHE A 111 -10.27 -8.56 4.35
N ALA A 112 -10.32 -9.80 3.85
CA ALA A 112 -9.16 -10.52 3.35
C ALA A 112 -8.51 -9.78 2.17
N VAL A 113 -9.32 -9.29 1.22
CA VAL A 113 -8.82 -8.48 0.10
C VAL A 113 -8.18 -7.19 0.60
N LEU A 114 -8.86 -6.42 1.46
CA LEU A 114 -8.31 -5.16 2.00
C LEU A 114 -7.01 -5.38 2.76
N THR A 115 -6.95 -6.41 3.61
CA THR A 115 -5.73 -6.76 4.35
C THR A 115 -4.61 -7.16 3.40
N SER A 116 -4.89 -7.96 2.37
CA SER A 116 -3.91 -8.37 1.36
C SER A 116 -3.31 -7.17 0.63
N VAL A 117 -4.16 -6.19 0.32
CA VAL A 117 -3.76 -4.93 -0.30
C VAL A 117 -2.82 -4.14 0.60
N ILE A 118 -3.20 -3.91 1.85
CA ILE A 118 -2.39 -3.14 2.81
C ILE A 118 -1.03 -3.84 3.01
N LEU A 119 -1.02 -5.16 3.21
CA LEU A 119 0.20 -5.92 3.37
C LEU A 119 1.07 -5.89 2.11
N ALA A 120 0.47 -6.01 0.92
CA ALA A 120 1.21 -5.93 -0.33
C ALA A 120 1.90 -4.57 -0.50
N VAL A 121 1.23 -3.46 -0.19
CA VAL A 121 1.83 -2.11 -0.22
C VAL A 121 3.01 -2.01 0.74
N VAL A 122 2.87 -2.51 1.96
CA VAL A 122 3.96 -2.54 2.95
C VAL A 122 5.14 -3.37 2.44
N ILE A 123 4.88 -4.57 1.90
CA ILE A 123 5.92 -5.45 1.38
C ILE A 123 6.64 -4.81 0.19
N VAL A 124 5.91 -4.17 -0.74
CA VAL A 124 6.52 -3.47 -1.89
C VAL A 124 7.45 -2.34 -1.41
N GLY A 125 7.11 -1.66 -0.31
CA GLY A 125 8.00 -0.67 0.32
C GLY A 125 9.38 -1.25 0.65
N PHE A 126 9.44 -2.49 1.16
CA PHE A 126 10.72 -3.17 1.42
C PHE A 126 11.48 -3.54 0.14
N PHE A 127 10.82 -3.61 -1.01
CA PHE A 127 11.47 -3.86 -2.31
C PHE A 127 11.97 -2.61 -3.01
N THR A 128 11.73 -1.42 -2.48
CA THR A 128 12.25 -0.15 -3.07
C THR A 128 13.74 -0.23 -3.39
N PRO A 129 14.64 -0.70 -2.51
CA PRO A 129 16.06 -0.84 -2.83
C PRO A 129 16.33 -1.76 -4.03
N CYS A 130 15.57 -2.86 -4.14
CA CYS A 130 15.70 -3.82 -5.25
C CYS A 130 15.23 -3.23 -6.58
N ILE A 131 14.10 -2.47 -6.55
CA ILE A 131 13.57 -1.78 -7.72
C ILE A 131 14.56 -0.73 -8.22
N VAL A 132 15.06 0.11 -7.31
CA VAL A 132 16.06 1.15 -7.62
C VAL A 132 17.35 0.54 -8.16
N ALA A 133 17.83 -0.58 -7.58
CA ALA A 133 19.01 -1.30 -8.08
C ALA A 133 18.83 -1.81 -9.50
N GLU A 134 17.65 -2.33 -9.82
CA GLU A 134 17.37 -2.85 -11.15
C GLU A 134 17.28 -1.73 -12.18
N VAL A 135 16.64 -0.59 -11.84
CA VAL A 135 16.61 0.61 -12.70
C VAL A 135 18.03 1.14 -12.93
N GLN A 136 18.86 1.20 -11.90
CA GLN A 136 20.26 1.58 -12.01
C GLN A 136 21.01 0.69 -12.99
N LYS A 137 20.95 -0.62 -12.78
CA LYS A 137 21.66 -1.62 -13.60
C LYS A 137 21.31 -1.50 -15.08
N ARG A 138 20.05 -1.22 -15.38
CA ARG A 138 19.57 -1.15 -16.78
C ARG A 138 19.89 0.16 -17.48
N HIS A 139 19.82 1.28 -16.77
CA HIS A 139 19.79 2.59 -17.41
C HIS A 139 20.85 3.57 -16.90
N TYR A 140 21.42 3.33 -15.72
CA TYR A 140 22.33 4.25 -15.05
C TYR A 140 23.52 3.51 -14.39
N PRO A 141 24.21 2.58 -15.11
CA PRO A 141 25.28 1.77 -14.52
C PRO A 141 26.45 2.61 -13.97
N ASP A 142 26.70 3.78 -14.58
CA ASP A 142 27.79 4.67 -14.22
C ASP A 142 27.46 5.59 -13.03
N ILE A 143 26.23 5.57 -12.54
CA ILE A 143 25.81 6.43 -11.42
C ILE A 143 25.81 5.63 -10.14
N GLU A 144 26.81 5.88 -9.28
CA GLU A 144 26.89 5.24 -7.97
C GLU A 144 25.74 5.65 -7.05
N ARG A 145 25.14 4.66 -6.34
CA ARG A 145 24.18 4.92 -5.27
C ARG A 145 24.92 5.26 -3.98
N LYS A 146 24.52 6.33 -3.34
CA LYS A 146 25.09 6.80 -2.07
C LYS A 146 24.09 6.67 -0.93
N ALA A 147 23.44 5.52 -0.83
CA ALA A 147 22.51 5.21 0.25
C ALA A 147 23.23 5.27 1.61
N THR A 148 23.00 6.33 2.38
CA THR A 148 23.69 6.57 3.66
C THR A 148 22.74 6.96 4.78
N VAL A 149 21.43 6.71 4.61
CA VAL A 149 20.46 7.09 5.64
C VAL A 149 20.39 6.01 6.72
N PRO A 150 20.83 6.28 7.96
CA PRO A 150 20.67 5.33 9.06
C PRO A 150 19.20 4.98 9.28
N MET A 151 18.93 3.74 9.65
CA MET A 151 17.57 3.23 9.88
C MET A 151 16.80 4.05 10.92
N TRP A 152 17.49 4.51 11.98
CA TRP A 152 16.89 5.37 13.01
C TRP A 152 16.45 6.73 12.47
N ASP A 153 17.26 7.36 11.61
CA ASP A 153 16.89 8.63 10.96
C ASP A 153 15.65 8.45 10.07
N TYR A 154 15.51 7.27 9.45
CA TYR A 154 14.35 6.93 8.63
C TYR A 154 13.10 6.74 9.48
N ILE A 155 13.18 5.98 10.58
CA ILE A 155 12.06 5.77 11.51
C ILE A 155 11.59 7.09 12.11
N LEU A 156 12.52 7.92 12.60
CA LEU A 156 12.19 9.24 13.15
C LEU A 156 11.55 10.16 12.10
N PHE A 157 12.04 10.09 10.86
CA PHE A 157 11.43 10.83 9.75
C PHE A 157 10.00 10.34 9.48
N MET A 158 9.77 9.03 9.40
CA MET A 158 8.43 8.47 9.20
C MET A 158 7.47 8.89 10.32
N LEU A 159 7.90 8.77 11.58
CA LEU A 159 7.09 9.16 12.74
C LEU A 159 6.72 10.65 12.69
N LYS A 160 7.70 11.50 12.37
CA LYS A 160 7.46 12.94 12.19
C LYS A 160 6.45 13.21 11.07
N GLN A 161 6.60 12.58 9.90
CA GLN A 161 5.68 12.80 8.77
C GLN A 161 4.28 12.29 9.08
N PHE A 162 4.17 11.18 9.79
CA PHE A 162 2.88 10.67 10.23
C PHE A 162 2.19 11.61 11.23
N THR A 163 2.95 12.16 12.19
CA THR A 163 2.42 13.16 13.13
C THR A 163 1.94 14.42 12.39
N LEU A 164 2.73 14.92 11.42
CA LEU A 164 2.33 16.06 10.59
C LEU A 164 1.10 15.74 9.71
N PHE A 165 1.01 14.52 9.20
CA PHE A 165 -0.16 14.04 8.46
C PHE A 165 -1.41 14.07 9.36
N LEU A 166 -1.34 13.54 10.58
CA LEU A 166 -2.46 13.56 11.52
C LEU A 166 -2.87 15.00 11.85
N LEU A 167 -1.90 15.86 12.13
CA LEU A 167 -2.19 17.28 12.38
C LEU A 167 -2.90 17.93 11.18
N PHE A 168 -2.38 17.72 9.97
CA PHE A 168 -2.97 18.25 8.76
C PHE A 168 -4.36 17.66 8.48
N PHE A 169 -4.53 16.36 8.71
CA PHE A 169 -5.82 15.67 8.60
C PHE A 169 -6.86 16.29 9.54
N PHE A 170 -6.56 16.45 10.83
CA PHE A 170 -7.48 17.05 11.79
C PHE A 170 -7.79 18.51 11.48
N VAL A 171 -6.81 19.29 11.05
CA VAL A 171 -7.02 20.70 10.64
C VAL A 171 -7.89 20.76 9.38
N SER A 172 -7.86 19.76 8.51
CA SER A 172 -8.68 19.74 7.29
C SER A 172 -10.14 19.32 7.53
N LEU A 173 -10.47 18.66 8.66
CA LEU A 173 -11.84 18.17 8.96
C LEU A 173 -12.97 19.22 8.80
N PRO A 174 -12.83 20.46 9.28
CA PRO A 174 -13.88 21.46 9.11
C PRO A 174 -14.24 21.76 7.65
N PHE A 175 -13.26 21.63 6.75
CA PHE A 175 -13.43 21.87 5.32
C PHE A 175 -14.14 20.74 4.58
N TYR A 176 -14.32 19.57 5.19
CA TYR A 176 -15.03 18.43 4.60
C TYR A 176 -16.52 18.71 4.37
N PHE A 177 -17.09 19.65 5.14
CA PHE A 177 -18.49 20.03 5.02
C PHE A 177 -18.74 21.08 3.92
N ILE A 178 -17.69 21.63 3.29
CA ILE A 178 -17.80 22.63 2.25
C ILE A 178 -17.75 21.94 0.87
N PRO A 179 -18.83 21.98 0.06
CA PRO A 179 -18.84 21.40 -1.27
C PRO A 179 -17.68 21.90 -2.13
N LEU A 180 -17.12 21.06 -2.97
CA LEU A 180 -15.92 21.26 -3.80
C LEU A 180 -14.62 21.42 -3.01
N VAL A 181 -14.62 22.14 -1.88
CA VAL A 181 -13.43 22.26 -1.00
C VAL A 181 -13.12 20.92 -0.35
N ASN A 182 -14.14 20.10 -0.04
CA ASN A 182 -14.00 18.79 0.54
C ASN A 182 -13.10 17.88 -0.30
N LEU A 183 -13.18 17.94 -1.63
CA LEU A 183 -12.37 17.14 -2.53
C LEU A 183 -10.86 17.40 -2.31
N VAL A 184 -10.49 18.66 -2.16
CA VAL A 184 -9.11 19.07 -1.89
C VAL A 184 -8.75 18.77 -0.44
N ALA A 185 -9.63 19.13 0.50
CA ALA A 185 -9.40 18.96 1.93
C ALA A 185 -9.16 17.50 2.33
N VAL A 186 -9.92 16.56 1.74
CA VAL A 186 -9.73 15.12 1.96
C VAL A 186 -8.40 14.64 1.36
N ASN A 187 -8.11 15.05 0.11
CA ASN A 187 -6.95 14.51 -0.61
C ASN A 187 -5.62 15.17 -0.22
N ALA A 188 -5.61 16.42 0.24
CA ALA A 188 -4.37 17.14 0.53
C ALA A 188 -3.50 16.50 1.62
N PRO A 189 -4.02 16.03 2.78
CA PRO A 189 -3.21 15.30 3.76
C PRO A 189 -2.63 13.99 3.21
N PHE A 190 -3.42 13.23 2.45
CA PHE A 190 -2.96 11.98 1.85
C PHE A 190 -1.89 12.20 0.78
N TYR A 191 -2.06 13.22 -0.07
CA TYR A 191 -1.03 13.62 -1.02
C TYR A 191 0.26 14.07 -0.31
N PHE A 192 0.15 14.83 0.77
CA PHE A 192 1.31 15.23 1.58
C PHE A 192 2.08 13.99 2.07
N LEU A 193 1.38 13.01 2.63
CA LEU A 193 2.01 11.79 3.14
C LEU A 193 2.63 10.97 1.98
N PHE A 194 1.87 10.75 0.91
CA PHE A 194 2.34 10.07 -0.29
C PHE A 194 3.60 10.71 -0.87
N HIS A 195 3.56 12.02 -1.10
CA HIS A 195 4.70 12.78 -1.62
C HIS A 195 5.94 12.65 -0.74
N THR A 196 5.80 12.88 0.56
CA THR A 196 6.95 12.94 1.47
C THR A 196 7.58 11.57 1.70
N LEU A 197 6.77 10.52 1.87
CA LEU A 197 7.30 9.17 2.07
C LEU A 197 7.94 8.62 0.79
N LEU A 198 7.20 8.62 -0.32
CA LEU A 198 7.67 8.04 -1.57
C LEU A 198 8.94 8.72 -2.10
N THR A 199 9.00 10.06 -2.03
CA THR A 199 10.20 10.80 -2.47
C THR A 199 11.39 10.51 -1.57
N ARG A 200 11.17 10.38 -0.27
CA ARG A 200 12.25 10.08 0.69
C ARG A 200 12.78 8.66 0.52
N ASP A 201 11.89 7.70 0.32
CA ASP A 201 12.24 6.29 0.11
C ASP A 201 13.15 6.14 -1.11
N VAL A 202 12.72 6.65 -2.25
CA VAL A 202 13.50 6.49 -3.50
C VAL A 202 14.75 7.35 -3.51
N ALA A 203 14.68 8.60 -3.03
CA ALA A 203 15.85 9.47 -2.97
C ALA A 203 16.91 8.97 -2.00
N GLY A 204 16.49 8.36 -0.87
CA GLY A 204 17.39 7.79 0.13
C GLY A 204 18.22 6.61 -0.38
N GLU A 205 17.73 5.90 -1.40
CA GLU A 205 18.44 4.80 -2.06
C GLU A 205 19.51 5.26 -3.08
N ILE A 206 19.41 6.50 -3.56
CA ILE A 206 20.24 7.00 -4.66
C ILE A 206 21.24 8.08 -4.19
N LEU A 207 20.82 8.93 -3.25
CA LEU A 207 21.48 10.18 -2.89
C LEU A 207 21.95 10.19 -1.44
N ASP A 208 23.08 10.89 -1.18
CA ASP A 208 23.44 11.24 0.18
C ASP A 208 22.59 12.40 0.74
N LYS A 209 22.70 12.67 2.06
CA LYS A 209 21.91 13.73 2.73
C LYS A 209 22.12 15.13 2.11
N LYS A 210 23.34 15.44 1.63
CA LYS A 210 23.67 16.75 1.03
C LYS A 210 23.09 16.86 -0.39
N GLU A 211 23.27 15.81 -1.20
CA GLU A 211 22.71 15.73 -2.55
C GLU A 211 21.18 15.80 -2.52
N MET A 212 20.54 15.09 -1.58
CA MET A 212 19.10 15.09 -1.38
C MET A 212 18.58 16.49 -1.02
N LYS A 213 19.23 17.20 -0.09
CA LYS A 213 18.85 18.58 0.27
C LYS A 213 18.99 19.54 -0.93
N SER A 214 20.07 19.39 -1.71
CA SER A 214 20.29 20.19 -2.93
C SER A 214 19.22 19.89 -3.99
N LEU A 215 18.91 18.62 -4.21
CA LEU A 215 17.90 18.17 -5.16
C LEU A 215 16.52 18.73 -4.81
N PHE A 216 16.07 18.58 -3.58
CA PHE A 216 14.77 19.08 -3.14
C PHE A 216 14.67 20.61 -3.20
N LYS A 217 15.79 21.34 -3.12
CA LYS A 217 15.81 22.77 -3.34
C LYS A 217 15.73 23.14 -4.83
N LYS A 218 16.55 22.48 -5.67
CA LYS A 218 16.69 22.84 -7.10
C LYS A 218 15.57 22.30 -7.98
N ALA A 219 15.09 21.08 -7.70
CA ALA A 219 14.09 20.36 -8.52
C ALA A 219 12.71 20.25 -7.87
N LYS A 220 12.43 21.07 -6.82
CA LYS A 220 11.21 20.98 -6.02
C LYS A 220 9.94 20.86 -6.86
N TRP A 221 9.73 21.78 -7.78
CA TRP A 221 8.51 21.82 -8.59
C TRP A 221 8.36 20.60 -9.49
N ARG A 222 9.45 20.12 -10.08
CA ARG A 222 9.41 18.89 -10.90
C ARG A 222 9.03 17.67 -10.06
N ILE A 223 9.61 17.53 -8.87
CA ILE A 223 9.30 16.43 -7.98
C ILE A 223 7.83 16.49 -7.54
N VAL A 224 7.35 17.69 -7.16
CA VAL A 224 5.95 17.91 -6.77
C VAL A 224 5.00 17.57 -7.91
N THR A 225 5.27 18.04 -9.14
CA THR A 225 4.43 17.75 -10.31
C THR A 225 4.41 16.25 -10.62
N THR A 226 5.58 15.60 -10.64
CA THR A 226 5.65 14.15 -10.89
C THR A 226 4.86 13.37 -9.83
N THR A 227 5.09 13.64 -8.56
CA THR A 227 4.37 12.93 -7.48
C THR A 227 2.89 13.25 -7.44
N PHE A 228 2.48 14.46 -7.86
CA PHE A 228 1.07 14.80 -7.98
C PHE A 228 0.37 13.99 -9.07
N ILE A 229 1.01 13.83 -10.23
CA ILE A 229 0.49 12.96 -11.29
C ILE A 229 0.41 11.50 -10.82
N LEU A 230 1.46 11.00 -10.13
CA LEU A 230 1.46 9.64 -9.58
C LEU A 230 0.37 9.47 -8.51
N TYR A 231 0.12 10.48 -7.69
CA TYR A 231 -0.95 10.48 -6.70
C TYR A 231 -2.33 10.41 -7.38
N LEU A 232 -2.57 11.21 -8.41
CA LEU A 232 -3.83 11.14 -9.17
C LEU A 232 -4.03 9.76 -9.80
N LEU A 233 -2.97 9.16 -10.33
CA LEU A 233 -3.01 7.77 -10.83
C LEU A 233 -3.31 6.77 -9.72
N SER A 234 -2.80 6.99 -8.51
CA SER A 234 -3.04 6.11 -7.37
C SER A 234 -4.49 6.12 -6.87
N LEU A 235 -5.27 7.16 -7.20
CA LEU A 235 -6.70 7.23 -6.87
C LEU A 235 -7.56 6.31 -7.77
N ILE A 236 -7.01 5.82 -8.89
CA ILE A 236 -7.69 4.87 -9.76
C ILE A 236 -7.64 3.49 -9.08
N PRO A 237 -8.80 2.85 -8.80
CA PRO A 237 -8.83 1.52 -8.21
C PRO A 237 -7.99 0.52 -9.01
N GLY A 238 -7.18 -0.27 -8.30
CA GLY A 238 -6.23 -1.21 -8.92
C GLY A 238 -4.88 -0.59 -9.30
N VAL A 239 -4.84 0.63 -9.83
CA VAL A 239 -3.57 1.33 -10.13
C VAL A 239 -2.85 1.70 -8.83
N GLY A 240 -3.59 2.16 -7.82
CA GLY A 240 -3.01 2.46 -6.50
C GLY A 240 -2.34 1.25 -5.84
N LEU A 241 -2.84 0.05 -6.13
CA LEU A 241 -2.34 -1.21 -5.57
C LEU A 241 -1.12 -1.76 -6.33
N LEU A 242 -1.27 -1.88 -7.65
CA LEU A 242 -0.24 -2.46 -8.51
C LEU A 242 0.78 -1.40 -8.95
N GLY A 243 0.40 -0.13 -8.92
CA GLY A 243 1.22 0.98 -9.37
C GLY A 243 2.38 1.37 -8.46
N GLN A 244 2.46 0.85 -7.23
CA GLN A 244 3.50 1.24 -6.28
C GLN A 244 4.91 1.02 -6.85
N VAL A 245 5.15 -0.14 -7.48
CA VAL A 245 6.42 -0.43 -8.17
C VAL A 245 6.65 0.56 -9.32
N PHE A 246 5.63 0.85 -10.11
CA PHE A 246 5.71 1.84 -11.18
C PHE A 246 6.07 3.24 -10.66
N PHE A 247 5.48 3.67 -9.53
CA PHE A 247 5.78 4.96 -8.92
C PHE A 247 7.24 5.06 -8.49
N VAL A 248 7.79 3.99 -7.91
CA VAL A 248 9.21 3.89 -7.56
C VAL A 248 10.09 3.97 -8.82
N ILE A 249 9.73 3.27 -9.90
CA ILE A 249 10.49 3.29 -11.17
C ILE A 249 10.54 4.72 -11.74
N VAL A 250 9.38 5.42 -11.81
CA VAL A 250 9.31 6.80 -12.33
C VAL A 250 10.23 7.73 -11.53
N LEU A 251 10.14 7.67 -10.19
CA LEU A 251 10.98 8.52 -9.33
C LEU A 251 12.46 8.11 -9.38
N ALA A 252 12.78 6.82 -9.50
CA ALA A 252 14.15 6.36 -9.66
C ALA A 252 14.78 6.95 -10.93
N HIS A 253 14.08 6.90 -12.06
CA HIS A 253 14.54 7.54 -13.29
C HIS A 253 14.76 9.05 -13.12
N GLN A 254 13.81 9.73 -12.45
CA GLN A 254 13.93 11.17 -12.19
C GLN A 254 15.15 11.48 -11.31
N PHE A 255 15.33 10.75 -10.22
CA PHE A 255 16.40 11.02 -9.26
C PHE A 255 17.79 10.62 -9.79
N PHE A 256 17.93 9.54 -10.56
CA PHE A 256 19.19 9.23 -11.24
C PHE A 256 19.59 10.32 -12.23
N LYS A 257 18.64 10.83 -13.00
CA LYS A 257 18.89 11.93 -13.94
C LYS A 257 19.33 13.21 -13.21
N GLU A 258 18.69 13.54 -12.10
CA GLU A 258 19.06 14.71 -11.30
C GLU A 258 20.39 14.51 -10.56
N ALA A 259 20.69 13.29 -10.10
CA ALA A 259 21.97 12.93 -9.50
C ALA A 259 23.11 13.13 -10.52
N SER A 260 22.92 12.67 -11.76
CA SER A 260 23.89 12.89 -12.85
C SER A 260 24.15 14.37 -13.07
N ARG A 261 23.10 15.20 -13.14
CA ARG A 261 23.23 16.66 -13.30
C ARG A 261 23.94 17.34 -12.14
N LEU A 262 23.63 16.93 -10.91
CA LEU A 262 24.28 17.50 -9.72
C LEU A 262 25.75 17.16 -9.64
N ARG A 263 26.15 15.96 -10.08
CA ARG A 263 27.54 15.48 -10.05
C ARG A 263 28.36 16.02 -11.21
N SER A 264 27.77 16.23 -12.38
CA SER A 264 28.45 16.86 -13.53
C SER A 264 28.68 18.38 -13.37
N SER A 265 27.95 19.02 -12.44
CA SER A 265 28.09 20.45 -12.14
C SER A 265 29.10 20.76 -11.00
N ARG A 266 29.74 19.72 -10.45
CA ARG A 266 30.84 19.83 -9.47
C ARG A 266 32.18 19.61 -10.13
#